data_66c81e24f650185dbb8f18254bb5dc66
#
_entry.id   66c81e24f650185dbb8f18254bb5dc66
#
_cell.length_a   1.000
_cell.length_b   1.000
_cell.length_c   1.000
_cell.angle_alpha   90.00
_cell.angle_beta   90.00
_cell.angle_gamma   90.00
#
_symmetry.space_group_name_H-M   'P 1'
#
loop_
_entity.id
_entity.type
_entity.pdbx_description
1 polymer ?
#
loop_
_entity_poly.entity_id
_entity_poly.type
_entity_poly.pdbx_seq_one_letter_code
_entity_poly.pdbx_strand_id
1 'polypeptide(L)'
;EKTPEEIKKTFAKKRLGTCLINICAGGETLLGESVLPTVKALLEEGHFVTLVTNGTMTKRFDEIITWDKALLSHLFIKFSFHYLEMIRLNMMDTFIGNVKKIAQSGCSYTVEVTPNDELIPHIDEVKKVCVDNFGAACHVTIARDDRTGGIELLSEHSLPEFYDIWSTFDSKLLDFKYSIFKKKRTEFCHAGMWSYWVDLNTGEYKQCYTGDTLGNIYENCDEKLVECPVGTKCGLAHCYNGHAFLTLGDIPGVDTVTYAETRNRMEGTDNEWLRPEMKAAMSCKLYETNYDGEVFTSYNKDRKVAYLDYYHVIKNKYHMEDDKQNVFIIGTPNHGNMGDQAIWYATQKLLKNYFPAANVVDVDMSDFETDIEGIAHLIQKQDILILQGGGNFGNYYMDDEMIRRSVISRFKNNRIIMFPQTVYFSCLLYTSDAADEA
;
A
#
# COMPACT_ATOMS: atom_id res chain seq x y z
N GLU A 1 26.63 -8.19 -7.64
CA GLU A 1 25.55 -8.80 -6.85
C GLU A 1 25.94 -8.82 -5.38
N LYS A 2 24.96 -8.68 -4.48
CA LYS A 2 25.17 -8.72 -3.05
C LYS A 2 25.24 -10.15 -2.55
N THR A 3 26.12 -10.39 -1.58
CA THR A 3 26.23 -11.70 -0.92
C THR A 3 25.05 -11.95 0.04
N PRO A 4 24.72 -13.21 0.38
CA PRO A 4 23.69 -13.51 1.37
C PRO A 4 23.94 -12.82 2.74
N GLU A 5 25.20 -12.67 3.14
CA GLU A 5 25.59 -12.00 4.39
C GLU A 5 25.32 -10.49 4.31
N GLU A 6 25.60 -9.85 3.17
CA GLU A 6 25.26 -8.44 2.95
C GLU A 6 23.74 -8.25 2.95
N ILE A 7 22.97 -9.16 2.35
CA ILE A 7 21.50 -9.15 2.38
C ILE A 7 20.98 -9.28 3.81
N LYS A 8 21.48 -10.26 4.59
CA LYS A 8 21.10 -10.41 6.00
C LYS A 8 21.37 -9.15 6.80
N LYS A 9 22.54 -8.54 6.64
CA LYS A 9 22.89 -7.29 7.34
C LYS A 9 21.96 -6.15 6.95
N THR A 10 21.69 -6.00 5.66
CA THR A 10 20.87 -4.92 5.11
C THR A 10 19.41 -5.02 5.57
N PHE A 11 18.87 -6.23 5.53
CA PHE A 11 17.49 -6.53 5.91
C PHE A 11 17.36 -7.08 7.35
N ALA A 12 18.31 -6.77 8.21
CA ALA A 12 18.29 -7.26 9.59
C ALA A 12 16.98 -6.88 10.32
N LYS A 13 16.36 -7.84 11.00
CA LYS A 13 15.14 -7.63 11.81
C LYS A 13 15.29 -6.52 12.84
N LYS A 14 16.47 -6.34 13.42
CA LYS A 14 16.76 -5.24 14.35
C LYS A 14 16.58 -3.86 13.71
N ARG A 15 16.74 -3.76 12.37
CA ARG A 15 16.62 -2.53 11.59
C ARG A 15 15.21 -2.31 11.07
N LEU A 16 14.58 -3.36 10.53
CA LEU A 16 13.33 -3.27 9.76
C LEU A 16 12.11 -3.86 10.49
N GLY A 17 12.32 -4.59 11.58
CA GLY A 17 11.28 -5.48 12.11
C GLY A 17 11.07 -6.70 11.21
N THR A 18 10.07 -7.52 11.51
CA THR A 18 9.66 -8.64 10.63
C THR A 18 8.90 -8.11 9.42
N CYS A 19 9.39 -8.41 8.23
CA CYS A 19 8.80 -7.94 6.97
C CYS A 19 8.14 -9.08 6.18
N LEU A 20 7.14 -8.73 5.37
CA LEU A 20 6.72 -9.52 4.22
C LEU A 20 7.43 -8.94 2.98
N ILE A 21 8.37 -9.69 2.43
CA ILE A 21 9.25 -9.27 1.35
C ILE A 21 8.80 -9.94 0.04
N ASN A 22 8.39 -9.15 -0.94
CA ASN A 22 7.99 -9.67 -2.24
C ASN A 22 9.15 -9.54 -3.23
N ILE A 23 9.65 -10.69 -3.71
CA ILE A 23 10.74 -10.77 -4.69
C ILE A 23 10.15 -11.06 -6.07
N CYS A 24 10.38 -10.15 -7.00
CA CYS A 24 10.02 -10.31 -8.39
C CYS A 24 11.07 -9.63 -9.29
N ALA A 25 11.24 -10.16 -10.50
CA ALA A 25 12.12 -9.61 -11.50
C ALA A 25 11.34 -9.12 -12.72
N GLY A 26 12.00 -8.39 -13.62
CA GLY A 26 11.44 -7.94 -14.90
C GLY A 26 11.22 -9.06 -15.93
N GLY A 27 11.42 -10.33 -15.55
CA GLY A 27 11.21 -11.55 -16.33
C GLY A 27 10.96 -12.71 -15.40
N GLU A 28 11.47 -13.91 -15.71
CA GLU A 28 11.38 -15.05 -14.78
C GLU A 28 12.34 -14.87 -13.60
N THR A 29 11.80 -14.73 -12.42
CA THR A 29 12.56 -14.42 -11.20
C THR A 29 13.59 -15.51 -10.86
N LEU A 30 13.26 -16.78 -11.08
CA LEU A 30 14.12 -17.92 -10.75
C LEU A 30 15.29 -18.14 -11.72
N LEU A 31 15.42 -17.33 -12.79
CA LEU A 31 16.58 -17.40 -13.69
C LEU A 31 17.87 -16.94 -13.00
N GLY A 32 17.80 -15.96 -12.13
CA GLY A 32 18.98 -15.44 -11.42
C GLY A 32 19.56 -16.46 -10.44
N GLU A 33 20.89 -16.69 -10.50
CA GLU A 33 21.54 -17.63 -9.60
C GLU A 33 21.55 -17.15 -8.15
N SER A 34 21.61 -15.85 -7.92
CA SER A 34 21.60 -15.20 -6.61
C SER A 34 20.22 -15.17 -5.93
N VAL A 35 19.14 -15.47 -6.66
CA VAL A 35 17.76 -15.34 -6.12
C VAL A 35 17.51 -16.29 -4.98
N LEU A 36 17.77 -17.59 -5.13
CA LEU A 36 17.53 -18.57 -4.06
C LEU A 36 18.42 -18.35 -2.83
N PRO A 37 19.74 -18.06 -2.97
CA PRO A 37 20.55 -17.64 -1.83
C PRO A 37 20.01 -16.40 -1.11
N THR A 38 19.52 -15.39 -1.85
CA THR A 38 18.89 -14.19 -1.29
C THR A 38 17.61 -14.51 -0.53
N VAL A 39 16.70 -15.28 -1.14
CA VAL A 39 15.46 -15.73 -0.49
C VAL A 39 15.76 -16.47 0.80
N LYS A 40 16.71 -17.43 0.75
CA LYS A 40 17.10 -18.22 1.92
C LYS A 40 17.67 -17.33 3.04
N ALA A 41 18.52 -16.36 2.68
CA ALA A 41 19.10 -15.43 3.64
C ALA A 41 18.03 -14.59 4.36
N LEU A 42 17.01 -14.14 3.64
CA LEU A 42 15.88 -13.39 4.21
C LEU A 42 14.98 -14.26 5.11
N LEU A 43 14.73 -15.50 4.72
CA LEU A 43 13.99 -16.47 5.54
C LEU A 43 14.75 -16.84 6.83
N GLU A 44 16.05 -17.03 6.74
CA GLU A 44 16.92 -17.31 7.90
C GLU A 44 17.01 -16.12 8.88
N GLU A 45 16.84 -14.89 8.38
CA GLU A 45 16.70 -13.70 9.22
C GLU A 45 15.31 -13.65 9.92
N GLY A 46 14.35 -14.48 9.46
CA GLY A 46 13.02 -14.62 10.04
C GLY A 46 11.98 -13.72 9.41
N HIS A 47 12.19 -13.28 8.19
CA HIS A 47 11.18 -12.60 7.37
C HIS A 47 10.23 -13.60 6.70
N PHE A 48 9.08 -13.11 6.27
CA PHE A 48 8.20 -13.80 5.34
C PHE A 48 8.59 -13.37 3.92
N VAL A 49 8.72 -14.32 3.01
CA VAL A 49 9.15 -14.02 1.64
C VAL A 49 8.15 -14.53 0.63
N THR A 50 7.76 -13.66 -0.29
CA THR A 50 6.97 -14.00 -1.48
C THR A 50 7.89 -14.07 -2.69
N LEU A 51 7.80 -15.14 -3.46
CA LEU A 51 8.55 -15.35 -4.69
C LEU A 51 7.58 -15.50 -5.87
N VAL A 52 7.70 -14.64 -6.87
CA VAL A 52 6.86 -14.67 -8.09
C VAL A 52 7.59 -15.42 -9.20
N THR A 53 6.92 -16.37 -9.87
CA THR A 53 7.52 -17.19 -10.91
C THR A 53 6.49 -17.68 -11.93
N ASN A 54 6.93 -17.98 -13.15
CA ASN A 54 6.11 -18.65 -14.17
C ASN A 54 6.00 -20.19 -13.96
N GLY A 55 6.66 -20.73 -12.93
CA GLY A 55 6.52 -22.12 -12.51
C GLY A 55 7.28 -23.15 -13.37
N THR A 56 8.17 -22.74 -14.29
CA THR A 56 8.79 -23.65 -15.27
C THR A 56 10.18 -24.18 -14.88
N MET A 57 10.82 -23.58 -13.87
CA MET A 57 12.22 -23.84 -13.49
C MET A 57 12.35 -25.00 -12.49
N THR A 58 12.05 -26.24 -12.91
CA THR A 58 11.97 -27.44 -12.05
C THR A 58 13.16 -27.59 -11.09
N LYS A 59 14.39 -27.39 -11.56
CA LYS A 59 15.59 -27.52 -10.70
C LYS A 59 15.60 -26.57 -9.52
N ARG A 60 15.01 -25.40 -9.66
CA ARG A 60 14.90 -24.42 -8.57
C ARG A 60 13.90 -24.87 -7.51
N PHE A 61 12.79 -25.47 -7.94
CA PHE A 61 11.83 -26.06 -7.00
C PHE A 61 12.37 -27.31 -6.30
N ASP A 62 13.19 -28.11 -7.02
CA ASP A 62 13.91 -29.24 -6.41
C ASP A 62 14.84 -28.79 -5.29
N GLU A 63 15.51 -27.64 -5.43
CA GLU A 63 16.32 -27.04 -4.40
C GLU A 63 15.46 -26.51 -3.22
N ILE A 64 14.41 -25.74 -3.51
CA ILE A 64 13.53 -25.13 -2.47
C ILE A 64 12.99 -26.20 -1.53
N ILE A 65 12.48 -27.30 -2.06
CA ILE A 65 11.85 -28.35 -1.23
C ILE A 65 12.83 -29.08 -0.29
N THR A 66 14.14 -28.88 -0.46
CA THR A 66 15.16 -29.41 0.45
C THR A 66 15.39 -28.55 1.70
N TRP A 67 14.80 -27.37 1.73
CA TRP A 67 14.99 -26.45 2.87
C TRP A 67 14.21 -26.90 4.10
N ASP A 68 14.65 -26.43 5.27
CA ASP A 68 13.99 -26.76 6.53
C ASP A 68 12.53 -26.29 6.53
N LYS A 69 11.66 -27.08 7.16
CA LYS A 69 10.21 -26.78 7.24
C LYS A 69 9.94 -25.42 7.89
N ALA A 70 10.77 -24.99 8.84
CA ALA A 70 10.65 -23.67 9.45
C ALA A 70 10.86 -22.55 8.43
N LEU A 71 11.78 -22.71 7.47
CA LEU A 71 11.95 -21.75 6.38
C LEU A 71 10.80 -21.81 5.38
N LEU A 72 10.36 -23.04 5.02
CA LEU A 72 9.27 -23.23 4.08
C LEU A 72 7.94 -22.68 4.58
N SER A 73 7.68 -22.71 5.89
CA SER A 73 6.45 -22.12 6.47
C SER A 73 6.39 -20.59 6.32
N HIS A 74 7.52 -19.93 6.14
CA HIS A 74 7.64 -18.48 5.89
C HIS A 74 7.82 -18.14 4.40
N LEU A 75 7.81 -19.14 3.52
CA LEU A 75 7.90 -18.94 2.07
C LEU A 75 6.53 -19.06 1.41
N PHE A 76 6.23 -18.12 0.52
CA PHE A 76 5.06 -18.15 -0.32
C PHE A 76 5.44 -18.03 -1.78
N ILE A 77 5.00 -18.96 -2.61
CA ILE A 77 5.27 -18.96 -4.03
C ILE A 77 4.01 -18.58 -4.80
N LYS A 78 4.11 -17.50 -5.55
CA LYS A 78 3.09 -17.02 -6.46
C LYS A 78 3.40 -17.54 -7.87
N PHE A 79 2.60 -18.48 -8.34
CA PHE A 79 2.70 -19.01 -9.69
C PHE A 79 1.88 -18.17 -10.66
N SER A 80 2.53 -17.55 -11.63
CA SER A 80 1.89 -16.88 -12.76
C SER A 80 1.53 -17.92 -13.82
N PHE A 81 0.25 -18.23 -13.95
CA PHE A 81 -0.23 -19.27 -14.84
C PHE A 81 -0.51 -18.70 -16.23
N HIS A 82 0.42 -18.83 -17.14
CA HIS A 82 0.33 -18.43 -18.55
C HIS A 82 -0.23 -19.59 -19.39
N TYR A 83 -1.53 -19.89 -19.24
CA TYR A 83 -2.18 -21.08 -19.78
C TYR A 83 -1.89 -21.33 -21.26
N LEU A 84 -2.14 -20.33 -22.13
CA LEU A 84 -1.92 -20.48 -23.58
C LEU A 84 -0.46 -20.73 -23.91
N GLU A 85 0.46 -20.08 -23.19
CA GLU A 85 1.89 -20.25 -23.35
C GLU A 85 2.36 -21.65 -22.89
N MET A 86 1.79 -22.17 -21.80
CA MET A 86 2.06 -23.54 -21.34
C MET A 86 1.64 -24.58 -22.37
N ILE A 87 0.50 -24.37 -23.04
CA ILE A 87 0.09 -25.23 -24.17
C ILE A 87 1.05 -25.09 -25.33
N ARG A 88 1.33 -23.87 -25.76
CA ARG A 88 2.21 -23.57 -26.90
C ARG A 88 3.59 -24.22 -26.76
N LEU A 89 4.15 -24.18 -25.53
CA LEU A 89 5.48 -24.72 -25.23
C LEU A 89 5.46 -26.19 -24.78
N ASN A 90 4.29 -26.82 -24.68
CA ASN A 90 4.12 -28.17 -24.15
C ASN A 90 4.72 -28.32 -22.73
N MET A 91 4.48 -27.32 -21.86
CA MET A 91 5.02 -27.26 -20.50
C MET A 91 3.97 -27.39 -19.39
N MET A 92 2.73 -27.75 -19.73
CA MET A 92 1.64 -27.87 -18.78
C MET A 92 1.96 -28.87 -17.64
N ASP A 93 2.45 -30.05 -17.99
CA ASP A 93 2.81 -31.08 -16.98
C ASP A 93 3.96 -30.62 -16.09
N THR A 94 4.92 -29.89 -16.66
CA THR A 94 6.03 -29.28 -15.88
C THR A 94 5.51 -28.28 -14.86
N PHE A 95 4.63 -27.39 -15.30
CA PHE A 95 4.01 -26.39 -14.43
C PHE A 95 3.22 -27.07 -13.29
N ILE A 96 2.31 -27.98 -13.65
CA ILE A 96 1.48 -28.70 -12.68
C ILE A 96 2.36 -29.48 -11.69
N GLY A 97 3.38 -30.18 -12.20
CA GLY A 97 4.31 -30.94 -11.35
C GLY A 97 5.05 -30.06 -10.33
N ASN A 98 5.49 -28.88 -10.76
CA ASN A 98 6.19 -27.93 -9.87
C ASN A 98 5.26 -27.31 -8.83
N VAL A 99 4.01 -26.95 -9.18
CA VAL A 99 3.03 -26.47 -8.21
C VAL A 99 2.73 -27.55 -7.16
N LYS A 100 2.45 -28.80 -7.59
CA LYS A 100 2.20 -29.93 -6.68
C LYS A 100 3.39 -30.20 -5.75
N LYS A 101 4.62 -30.11 -6.28
CA LYS A 101 5.84 -30.27 -5.50
C LYS A 101 5.93 -29.26 -4.35
N ILE A 102 5.65 -27.98 -4.63
CA ILE A 102 5.62 -26.91 -3.62
C ILE A 102 4.46 -27.11 -2.64
N ALA A 103 3.25 -27.44 -3.12
CA ALA A 103 2.10 -27.69 -2.26
C ALA A 103 2.36 -28.80 -1.22
N GLN A 104 3.13 -29.84 -1.61
CA GLN A 104 3.48 -30.97 -0.73
C GLN A 104 4.66 -30.69 0.20
N SER A 105 5.45 -29.66 -0.04
CA SER A 105 6.66 -29.36 0.74
C SER A 105 6.38 -28.72 2.10
N GLY A 106 5.18 -28.18 2.32
CA GLY A 106 4.85 -27.34 3.48
C GLY A 106 5.00 -25.84 3.22
N CYS A 107 5.36 -25.45 2.01
CA CYS A 107 5.39 -24.07 1.55
C CYS A 107 3.96 -23.58 1.21
N SER A 108 3.69 -22.30 1.39
CA SER A 108 2.47 -21.65 0.92
C SER A 108 2.58 -21.33 -0.58
N TYR A 109 1.45 -21.37 -1.28
CA TYR A 109 1.43 -21.03 -2.70
C TYR A 109 0.11 -20.38 -3.13
N THR A 110 0.11 -19.79 -4.31
CA THR A 110 -1.09 -19.41 -5.05
C THR A 110 -0.87 -19.61 -6.55
N VAL A 111 -1.94 -19.82 -7.29
CA VAL A 111 -1.94 -19.84 -8.76
C VAL A 111 -2.76 -18.66 -9.25
N GLU A 112 -2.18 -17.81 -10.06
CA GLU A 112 -2.81 -16.60 -10.58
C GLU A 112 -2.74 -16.53 -12.09
N VAL A 113 -3.84 -16.14 -12.70
CA VAL A 113 -3.93 -15.83 -14.12
C VAL A 113 -4.08 -14.32 -14.31
N THR A 114 -3.28 -13.76 -15.21
CA THR A 114 -3.55 -12.44 -15.77
C THR A 114 -4.46 -12.61 -16.97
N PRO A 115 -5.71 -12.12 -16.90
CA PRO A 115 -6.67 -12.24 -17.97
C PRO A 115 -6.20 -11.58 -19.27
N ASN A 116 -6.57 -12.15 -20.38
CA ASN A 116 -6.51 -11.52 -21.69
C ASN A 116 -7.67 -12.04 -22.56
N ASP A 117 -8.01 -11.32 -23.62
CA ASP A 117 -9.19 -11.65 -24.45
C ASP A 117 -9.04 -12.99 -25.19
N GLU A 118 -7.80 -13.37 -25.56
CA GLU A 118 -7.50 -14.66 -26.19
C GLU A 118 -7.79 -15.86 -25.26
N LEU A 119 -7.77 -15.64 -23.94
CA LEU A 119 -8.01 -16.68 -22.95
C LEU A 119 -9.51 -16.89 -22.67
N ILE A 120 -10.39 -15.96 -23.08
CA ILE A 120 -11.83 -16.06 -22.80
C ILE A 120 -12.45 -17.38 -23.27
N PRO A 121 -12.16 -17.90 -24.49
CA PRO A 121 -12.70 -19.19 -24.95
C PRO A 121 -12.22 -20.41 -24.12
N HIS A 122 -11.19 -20.24 -23.31
CA HIS A 122 -10.54 -21.30 -22.53
C HIS A 122 -10.81 -21.23 -21.03
N ILE A 123 -11.73 -20.36 -20.57
CA ILE A 123 -12.00 -20.15 -19.15
C ILE A 123 -12.33 -21.47 -18.43
N ASP A 124 -13.20 -22.28 -19.02
CA ASP A 124 -13.61 -23.57 -18.41
C ASP A 124 -12.45 -24.56 -18.36
N GLU A 125 -11.59 -24.59 -19.37
CA GLU A 125 -10.39 -25.42 -19.39
C GLU A 125 -9.39 -24.99 -18.31
N VAL A 126 -9.15 -23.70 -18.16
CA VAL A 126 -8.26 -23.12 -17.12
C VAL A 126 -8.79 -23.49 -15.73
N LYS A 127 -10.08 -23.29 -15.48
CA LYS A 127 -10.73 -23.68 -14.22
C LYS A 127 -10.57 -25.18 -13.95
N LYS A 128 -10.87 -25.99 -14.96
CA LYS A 128 -10.78 -27.44 -14.84
C LYS A 128 -9.35 -27.88 -14.49
N VAL A 129 -8.35 -27.36 -15.19
CA VAL A 129 -6.93 -27.67 -14.90
C VAL A 129 -6.59 -27.32 -13.46
N CYS A 130 -7.00 -26.16 -12.98
CA CYS A 130 -6.72 -25.72 -11.62
C CYS A 130 -7.44 -26.57 -10.57
N VAL A 131 -8.73 -26.82 -10.75
CA VAL A 131 -9.54 -27.65 -9.82
C VAL A 131 -9.01 -29.07 -9.75
N ASP A 132 -8.78 -29.71 -10.91
CA ASP A 132 -8.32 -31.11 -10.98
C ASP A 132 -6.91 -31.30 -10.38
N ASN A 133 -6.06 -30.29 -10.43
CA ASN A 133 -4.67 -30.42 -10.02
C ASN A 133 -4.32 -29.71 -8.71
N PHE A 134 -5.04 -28.65 -8.34
CA PHE A 134 -4.73 -27.81 -7.17
C PHE A 134 -5.94 -27.66 -6.22
N GLY A 135 -7.03 -28.39 -6.49
CA GLY A 135 -8.20 -28.47 -5.64
C GLY A 135 -9.12 -27.22 -5.65
N ALA A 136 -8.74 -26.15 -6.35
CA ALA A 136 -9.53 -24.93 -6.45
C ALA A 136 -9.22 -24.17 -7.74
N ALA A 137 -10.12 -23.27 -8.16
CA ALA A 137 -9.87 -22.34 -9.27
C ALA A 137 -8.74 -21.36 -8.90
N CYS A 138 -7.95 -20.95 -9.91
CA CYS A 138 -6.91 -19.95 -9.72
C CYS A 138 -7.50 -18.58 -9.37
N HIS A 139 -6.65 -17.69 -8.83
CA HIS A 139 -6.99 -16.29 -8.71
C HIS A 139 -6.85 -15.55 -10.04
N VAL A 140 -7.62 -14.50 -10.20
CA VAL A 140 -7.64 -13.63 -11.37
C VAL A 140 -7.42 -12.19 -10.93
N THR A 141 -6.64 -11.44 -11.68
CA THR A 141 -6.42 -10.00 -11.46
C THR A 141 -7.05 -9.17 -12.58
N ILE A 142 -6.88 -7.85 -12.56
CA ILE A 142 -7.23 -7.00 -13.69
C ILE A 142 -5.99 -6.80 -14.56
N ALA A 143 -6.11 -7.12 -15.85
CA ALA A 143 -5.10 -6.78 -16.84
C ALA A 143 -5.12 -5.27 -17.11
N ARG A 144 -3.95 -4.64 -17.09
CA ARG A 144 -3.84 -3.18 -17.27
C ARG A 144 -2.68 -2.86 -18.20
N ASP A 145 -2.85 -1.80 -18.96
CA ASP A 145 -1.79 -1.24 -19.80
C ASP A 145 -1.02 -0.17 -19.00
N ASP A 146 0.16 -0.53 -18.54
CA ASP A 146 1.04 0.35 -17.77
C ASP A 146 1.91 1.26 -18.67
N ARG A 147 1.83 1.11 -20.03
CA ARG A 147 2.59 1.93 -20.99
C ARG A 147 2.05 3.35 -21.09
N THR A 148 0.80 3.54 -20.77
CA THR A 148 0.15 4.87 -20.74
C THR A 148 -0.03 5.33 -19.31
N GLY A 149 0.20 6.60 -19.03
CA GLY A 149 0.01 7.18 -17.69
C GLY A 149 -1.44 7.11 -17.18
N GLY A 150 -2.40 6.73 -18.03
CA GLY A 150 -3.80 6.59 -17.69
C GLY A 150 -4.20 5.24 -17.10
N ILE A 151 -3.32 4.24 -17.14
CA ILE A 151 -3.60 2.86 -16.69
C ILE A 151 -4.91 2.35 -17.28
N GLU A 152 -4.88 2.05 -18.56
CA GLU A 152 -6.07 1.54 -19.23
C GLU A 152 -6.27 0.04 -18.97
N LEU A 153 -7.52 -0.42 -19.06
CA LEU A 153 -7.82 -1.84 -19.10
C LEU A 153 -7.21 -2.45 -20.37
N LEU A 154 -6.45 -3.51 -20.21
CA LEU A 154 -5.86 -4.26 -21.35
C LEU A 154 -6.86 -5.32 -21.82
N SER A 155 -7.94 -4.88 -22.45
CA SER A 155 -9.00 -5.72 -23.01
C SER A 155 -9.81 -4.90 -24.01
N GLU A 156 -10.43 -5.54 -24.97
CA GLU A 156 -11.40 -4.94 -25.89
C GLU A 156 -12.79 -4.74 -25.23
N HIS A 157 -13.02 -5.39 -24.09
CA HIS A 157 -14.25 -5.27 -23.32
C HIS A 157 -14.23 -4.04 -22.41
N SER A 158 -15.40 -3.50 -22.12
CA SER A 158 -15.55 -2.51 -21.06
C SER A 158 -15.22 -3.13 -19.67
N LEU A 159 -14.88 -2.30 -18.69
CA LEU A 159 -14.54 -2.79 -17.34
C LEU A 159 -15.66 -3.61 -16.69
N PRO A 160 -16.97 -3.26 -16.80
CA PRO A 160 -18.06 -4.14 -16.32
C PRO A 160 -18.13 -5.47 -17.06
N GLU A 161 -18.04 -5.48 -18.40
CA GLU A 161 -18.07 -6.72 -19.18
C GLU A 161 -16.87 -7.62 -18.86
N PHE A 162 -15.67 -7.04 -18.71
CA PHE A 162 -14.49 -7.75 -18.26
C PHE A 162 -14.72 -8.39 -16.88
N TYR A 163 -15.33 -7.65 -15.94
CA TYR A 163 -15.64 -8.18 -14.62
C TYR A 163 -16.65 -9.32 -14.70
N ASP A 164 -17.72 -9.19 -15.47
CA ASP A 164 -18.74 -10.25 -15.63
C ASP A 164 -18.14 -11.53 -16.19
N ILE A 165 -17.23 -11.45 -17.16
CA ILE A 165 -16.54 -12.59 -17.76
C ILE A 165 -15.67 -13.30 -16.70
N TRP A 166 -14.85 -12.56 -15.97
CA TRP A 166 -13.81 -13.10 -15.10
C TRP A 166 -14.27 -13.35 -13.67
N SER A 167 -15.38 -12.76 -13.22
CA SER A 167 -15.96 -13.00 -11.88
C SER A 167 -16.34 -14.45 -11.64
N THR A 168 -16.54 -15.22 -12.72
CA THR A 168 -16.83 -16.67 -12.67
C THR A 168 -15.73 -17.50 -11.99
N PHE A 169 -14.55 -16.93 -11.73
CA PHE A 169 -13.48 -17.56 -10.94
C PHE A 169 -13.67 -17.40 -9.41
N ASP A 170 -14.66 -16.64 -8.96
CA ASP A 170 -14.88 -16.33 -7.55
C ASP A 170 -13.57 -15.87 -6.87
N SER A 171 -12.94 -14.84 -7.43
CA SER A 171 -11.63 -14.35 -7.01
C SER A 171 -11.72 -13.05 -6.23
N LYS A 172 -11.57 -13.11 -4.91
CA LYS A 172 -11.50 -11.91 -4.07
C LYS A 172 -10.42 -10.91 -4.52
N LEU A 173 -9.37 -11.38 -5.19
CA LEU A 173 -8.38 -10.51 -5.81
C LEU A 173 -8.98 -9.68 -6.94
N LEU A 174 -9.80 -10.29 -7.81
CA LEU A 174 -10.50 -9.58 -8.89
C LEU A 174 -11.48 -8.58 -8.31
N ASP A 175 -12.31 -9.00 -7.35
CA ASP A 175 -13.34 -8.16 -6.73
C ASP A 175 -12.72 -6.91 -6.11
N PHE A 176 -11.66 -7.10 -5.33
CA PHE A 176 -10.92 -5.99 -4.73
C PHE A 176 -10.30 -5.08 -5.79
N LYS A 177 -9.63 -5.64 -6.80
CA LYS A 177 -9.01 -4.85 -7.88
C LYS A 177 -10.05 -4.08 -8.68
N TYR A 178 -11.20 -4.69 -8.98
CA TYR A 178 -12.32 -4.03 -9.64
C TYR A 178 -12.87 -2.87 -8.82
N SER A 179 -13.02 -3.05 -7.50
CA SER A 179 -13.55 -2.02 -6.62
C SER A 179 -12.71 -0.75 -6.57
N ILE A 180 -11.39 -0.85 -6.81
CA ILE A 180 -10.45 0.27 -6.76
C ILE A 180 -9.91 0.70 -8.14
N PHE A 181 -10.24 -0.02 -9.23
CA PHE A 181 -9.70 0.26 -10.56
C PHE A 181 -10.13 1.63 -11.07
N LYS A 182 -9.19 2.43 -11.55
CA LYS A 182 -9.39 3.81 -12.02
C LYS A 182 -10.12 4.73 -11.02
N LYS A 183 -10.11 4.38 -9.75
CA LYS A 183 -10.62 5.25 -8.70
C LYS A 183 -9.46 5.97 -8.03
N LYS A 184 -9.39 7.28 -8.22
CA LYS A 184 -8.41 8.10 -7.50
C LYS A 184 -8.64 7.96 -6.00
N ARG A 185 -7.59 7.60 -5.29
CA ARG A 185 -7.63 7.48 -3.82
C ARG A 185 -7.37 8.85 -3.20
N THR A 186 -8.08 9.12 -2.11
CA THR A 186 -7.96 10.35 -1.31
C THR A 186 -7.54 10.05 0.12
N GLU A 187 -7.45 8.78 0.47
CA GLU A 187 -6.99 8.31 1.77
C GLU A 187 -5.48 8.51 1.90
N PHE A 188 -5.03 8.66 3.12
CA PHE A 188 -3.61 8.72 3.42
C PHE A 188 -2.91 7.41 3.04
N CYS A 189 -1.86 7.50 2.25
CA CYS A 189 -1.07 6.36 1.82
C CYS A 189 0.20 6.24 2.66
N HIS A 190 0.32 5.13 3.38
CA HIS A 190 1.46 4.84 4.25
C HIS A 190 2.67 4.21 3.53
N ALA A 191 2.64 4.13 2.21
CA ALA A 191 3.81 3.71 1.42
C ALA A 191 4.96 4.71 1.64
N GLY A 192 6.15 4.21 1.92
CA GLY A 192 7.30 4.99 2.39
C GLY A 192 7.45 5.02 3.92
N MET A 193 6.52 4.37 4.64
CA MET A 193 6.59 4.14 6.08
C MET A 193 6.33 2.68 6.43
N TRP A 194 5.20 2.12 5.96
CA TRP A 194 4.82 0.73 6.22
C TRP A 194 5.25 -0.23 5.11
N SER A 195 5.52 0.29 3.94
CA SER A 195 6.06 -0.48 2.82
C SER A 195 7.00 0.37 1.98
N TYR A 196 7.93 -0.29 1.32
CA TYR A 196 8.90 0.32 0.42
C TYR A 196 9.02 -0.50 -0.85
N TRP A 197 9.37 0.16 -1.94
CA TRP A 197 9.89 -0.48 -3.13
C TRP A 197 11.43 -0.44 -3.07
N VAL A 198 12.09 -1.54 -3.39
CA VAL A 198 13.55 -1.66 -3.32
C VAL A 198 14.08 -2.31 -4.59
N ASP A 199 15.06 -1.71 -5.22
CA ASP A 199 15.89 -2.34 -6.24
C ASP A 199 17.12 -2.99 -5.57
N LEU A 200 17.14 -4.31 -5.53
CA LEU A 200 18.24 -5.05 -4.90
C LEU A 200 19.57 -4.93 -5.64
N ASN A 201 19.59 -4.56 -6.93
CA ASN A 201 20.83 -4.39 -7.70
C ASN A 201 21.52 -3.07 -7.36
N THR A 202 20.75 -1.98 -7.32
CA THR A 202 21.27 -0.64 -7.09
C THR A 202 21.25 -0.26 -5.59
N GLY A 203 20.34 -0.85 -4.83
CA GLY A 203 20.04 -0.49 -3.45
C GLY A 203 19.09 0.70 -3.31
N GLU A 204 18.64 1.29 -4.43
CA GLU A 204 17.65 2.37 -4.37
C GLU A 204 16.38 1.89 -3.65
N TYR A 205 15.88 2.65 -2.68
CA TYR A 205 14.55 2.40 -2.12
C TYR A 205 13.68 3.64 -2.19
N LYS A 206 12.39 3.40 -2.46
CA LYS A 206 11.37 4.40 -2.71
C LYS A 206 10.15 4.19 -1.83
N GLN A 207 9.33 5.21 -1.73
CA GLN A 207 8.02 5.10 -1.08
C GLN A 207 7.16 3.98 -1.69
N CYS A 208 7.06 3.93 -3.03
CA CYS A 208 6.39 2.91 -3.81
C CYS A 208 6.92 2.90 -5.26
N TYR A 209 6.29 2.17 -6.18
CA TYR A 209 6.72 2.09 -7.59
C TYR A 209 6.90 3.45 -8.28
N THR A 210 6.07 4.43 -7.96
CA THR A 210 6.04 5.77 -8.57
C THR A 210 6.35 6.87 -7.56
N GLY A 211 6.64 6.51 -6.32
CA GLY A 211 6.96 7.46 -5.25
C GLY A 211 8.41 7.94 -5.30
N ASP A 212 8.71 8.88 -4.44
CA ASP A 212 10.03 9.48 -4.34
C ASP A 212 11.07 8.49 -3.82
N THR A 213 12.31 8.67 -4.27
CA THR A 213 13.48 7.95 -3.76
C THR A 213 13.83 8.48 -2.38
N LEU A 214 13.95 7.57 -1.42
CA LEU A 214 14.26 7.90 -0.02
C LEU A 214 15.74 7.70 0.33
N GLY A 215 16.46 6.91 -0.46
CA GLY A 215 17.87 6.66 -0.25
C GLY A 215 18.37 5.34 -0.84
N ASN A 216 19.47 4.83 -0.28
CA ASN A 216 20.04 3.54 -0.63
C ASN A 216 20.01 2.60 0.57
N ILE A 217 19.36 1.44 0.41
CA ILE A 217 19.16 0.49 1.51
C ILE A 217 20.45 -0.13 2.03
N TYR A 218 21.50 -0.15 1.20
CA TYR A 218 22.82 -0.70 1.56
C TYR A 218 23.69 0.28 2.33
N GLU A 219 23.28 1.56 2.38
CA GLU A 219 23.96 2.57 3.19
C GLU A 219 23.37 2.58 4.60
N ASN A 220 24.18 2.99 5.57
CA ASN A 220 23.78 3.18 6.96
C ASN A 220 22.99 1.99 7.54
N CYS A 221 23.46 0.75 7.30
CA CYS A 221 22.74 -0.47 7.68
C CYS A 221 22.48 -0.61 9.19
N ASP A 222 23.11 0.21 10.02
CA ASP A 222 22.89 0.25 11.46
C ASP A 222 21.79 1.25 11.88
N GLU A 223 21.28 2.04 10.93
CA GLU A 223 20.20 3.03 11.14
C GLU A 223 18.85 2.51 10.59
N LYS A 224 17.76 2.99 11.16
CA LYS A 224 16.42 2.76 10.61
C LYS A 224 16.29 3.39 9.22
N LEU A 225 15.40 2.86 8.39
CA LEU A 225 15.07 3.51 7.11
C LEU A 225 14.38 4.86 7.36
N VAL A 226 14.55 5.76 6.39
CA VAL A 226 13.79 7.01 6.39
C VAL A 226 12.32 6.69 6.20
N GLU A 227 11.48 7.18 7.10
CA GLU A 227 10.03 7.09 7.03
C GLU A 227 9.50 8.38 6.43
N CYS A 228 8.99 8.32 5.21
CA CYS A 228 8.39 9.44 4.52
C CYS A 228 7.18 8.93 3.71
N PRO A 229 5.98 8.94 4.28
CA PRO A 229 4.80 8.41 3.61
C PRO A 229 4.42 9.26 2.39
N VAL A 230 3.82 8.61 1.38
CA VAL A 230 3.24 9.32 0.22
C VAL A 230 2.14 10.29 0.68
N GLY A 231 1.44 9.95 1.76
CA GLY A 231 0.38 10.80 2.30
C GLY A 231 -0.81 10.92 1.36
N THR A 232 -1.38 12.11 1.27
CA THR A 232 -2.53 12.42 0.41
C THR A 232 -2.13 12.84 -1.00
N LYS A 233 -0.83 12.88 -1.31
CA LYS A 233 -0.28 13.38 -2.59
C LYS A 233 -0.35 12.39 -3.76
N CYS A 234 -0.87 11.17 -3.57
CA CYS A 234 -0.91 10.19 -4.65
C CYS A 234 -1.75 10.70 -5.82
N GLY A 235 -1.07 11.04 -6.93
CA GLY A 235 -1.70 11.52 -8.16
C GLY A 235 -2.22 10.42 -9.08
N LEU A 236 -2.01 9.14 -8.73
CA LEU A 236 -2.36 8.02 -9.60
C LEU A 236 -3.87 7.77 -9.63
N ALA A 237 -4.38 7.46 -10.82
CA ALA A 237 -5.76 7.04 -11.02
C ALA A 237 -6.03 5.61 -10.52
N HIS A 238 -4.97 4.83 -10.26
CA HIS A 238 -5.03 3.46 -9.77
C HIS A 238 -3.77 3.14 -8.97
N CYS A 239 -3.90 2.42 -7.86
CA CYS A 239 -2.74 1.99 -7.10
C CYS A 239 -2.00 0.83 -7.80
N TYR A 240 -0.74 1.05 -8.19
CA TYR A 240 0.12 0.00 -8.75
C TYR A 240 0.60 -1.00 -7.70
N ASN A 241 0.65 -0.60 -6.45
CA ASN A 241 1.12 -1.45 -5.39
C ASN A 241 0.14 -2.60 -5.16
N GLY A 242 0.55 -3.84 -5.43
CA GLY A 242 -0.26 -5.04 -5.18
C GLY A 242 -0.63 -5.24 -3.71
N HIS A 243 0.02 -4.50 -2.82
CA HIS A 243 -0.23 -4.50 -1.37
C HIS A 243 -0.93 -3.21 -0.91
N ALA A 244 -1.66 -2.53 -1.79
CA ALA A 244 -2.32 -1.26 -1.49
C ALA A 244 -3.15 -1.30 -0.20
N PHE A 245 -3.88 -2.40 0.01
CA PHE A 245 -4.67 -2.61 1.22
C PHE A 245 -3.82 -2.80 2.50
N LEU A 246 -2.56 -3.14 2.40
CA LEU A 246 -1.63 -3.12 3.53
C LEU A 246 -1.10 -1.71 3.79
N THR A 247 -0.81 -0.96 2.74
CA THR A 247 -0.26 0.40 2.84
C THR A 247 -1.32 1.45 3.15
N LEU A 248 -2.54 1.25 2.65
CA LEU A 248 -3.67 2.14 2.88
C LEU A 248 -4.50 1.78 4.12
N GLY A 249 -4.25 0.60 4.71
CA GLY A 249 -5.08 0.09 5.81
C GLY A 249 -6.53 -0.15 5.38
N ASP A 250 -7.49 0.26 6.20
CA ASP A 250 -8.91 0.24 5.82
C ASP A 250 -9.22 1.37 4.86
N ILE A 251 -9.78 1.03 3.70
CA ILE A 251 -10.15 2.01 2.69
C ILE A 251 -11.63 2.36 2.86
N PRO A 252 -11.98 3.59 3.23
CA PRO A 252 -13.37 3.99 3.42
C PRO A 252 -14.23 3.73 2.17
N GLY A 253 -15.39 3.10 2.37
CA GLY A 253 -16.33 2.80 1.29
C GLY A 253 -15.91 1.66 0.35
N VAL A 254 -14.88 0.90 0.71
CA VAL A 254 -14.45 -0.32 0.03
C VAL A 254 -14.38 -1.44 1.07
N ASP A 255 -14.92 -2.61 0.73
CA ASP A 255 -14.69 -3.83 1.53
C ASP A 255 -13.22 -4.23 1.38
N THR A 256 -12.43 -3.89 2.38
CA THR A 256 -10.97 -4.04 2.34
C THR A 256 -10.57 -5.41 2.85
N VAL A 257 -10.41 -6.35 1.93
CA VAL A 257 -9.93 -7.71 2.20
C VAL A 257 -8.49 -7.72 2.72
N THR A 258 -8.10 -8.80 3.39
CA THR A 258 -6.71 -9.06 3.76
C THR A 258 -5.92 -9.59 2.55
N TYR A 259 -4.58 -9.51 2.62
CA TYR A 259 -3.75 -10.09 1.56
C TYR A 259 -3.92 -11.61 1.49
N ALA A 260 -4.12 -12.28 2.64
CA ALA A 260 -4.44 -13.69 2.70
C ALA A 260 -5.70 -14.05 1.92
N GLU A 261 -6.79 -13.29 2.08
CA GLU A 261 -8.05 -13.55 1.36
C GLU A 261 -7.90 -13.44 -0.15
N THR A 262 -7.00 -12.57 -0.63
CA THR A 262 -6.74 -12.43 -2.08
C THR A 262 -5.81 -13.51 -2.64
N ARG A 263 -5.20 -14.35 -1.81
CA ARG A 263 -4.20 -15.37 -2.22
C ARG A 263 -4.55 -16.78 -1.84
N ASN A 264 -5.43 -16.97 -0.85
CA ASN A 264 -5.79 -18.27 -0.33
C ASN A 264 -6.93 -18.92 -1.13
N ARG A 265 -6.88 -20.22 -1.23
CA ARG A 265 -7.97 -21.08 -1.69
C ARG A 265 -8.07 -22.30 -0.76
N MET A 266 -9.26 -22.87 -0.71
CA MET A 266 -9.51 -24.13 -0.02
C MET A 266 -9.42 -25.29 -1.01
N GLU A 267 -8.63 -26.30 -0.69
CA GLU A 267 -8.63 -27.61 -1.34
C GLU A 267 -9.59 -28.55 -0.59
N GLY A 268 -10.84 -28.65 -1.04
CA GLY A 268 -11.85 -29.39 -0.30
C GLY A 268 -12.19 -28.72 1.04
N THR A 269 -12.28 -29.53 2.12
CA THR A 269 -12.72 -29.02 3.44
C THR A 269 -11.58 -28.62 4.38
N ASP A 270 -10.39 -29.17 4.21
CA ASP A 270 -9.36 -29.13 5.25
C ASP A 270 -7.97 -28.62 4.82
N ASN A 271 -7.73 -28.47 3.53
CA ASN A 271 -6.45 -27.98 3.02
C ASN A 271 -6.57 -26.57 2.46
N GLU A 272 -5.63 -25.71 2.83
CA GLU A 272 -5.51 -24.35 2.31
C GLU A 272 -4.22 -24.20 1.50
N TRP A 273 -4.24 -23.33 0.49
CA TRP A 273 -3.04 -22.96 -0.25
C TRP A 273 -2.03 -22.21 0.62
N LEU A 274 -2.52 -21.44 1.59
CA LEU A 274 -1.67 -20.78 2.58
C LEU A 274 -1.51 -21.65 3.84
N ARG A 275 -0.27 -21.83 4.26
CA ARG A 275 0.02 -22.45 5.55
C ARG A 275 -0.27 -21.48 6.70
N PRO A 276 -0.52 -21.98 7.92
CA PRO A 276 -1.01 -21.15 9.03
C PRO A 276 -0.15 -19.90 9.30
N GLU A 277 1.17 -20.03 9.34
CA GLU A 277 2.09 -18.95 9.63
C GLU A 277 2.04 -17.85 8.55
N MET A 278 2.06 -18.25 7.27
CA MET A 278 1.97 -17.31 6.14
C MET A 278 0.59 -16.68 6.04
N LYS A 279 -0.48 -17.49 6.19
CA LYS A 279 -1.86 -16.99 6.21
C LYS A 279 -2.00 -15.93 7.28
N ALA A 280 -1.45 -16.25 8.43
CA ALA A 280 -1.40 -15.37 9.55
C ALA A 280 -0.68 -14.06 9.18
N ALA A 281 0.55 -14.08 8.67
CA ALA A 281 1.29 -12.89 8.26
C ALA A 281 0.56 -12.05 7.20
N MET A 282 -0.11 -12.72 6.25
CA MET A 282 -0.85 -12.07 5.17
C MET A 282 -2.22 -11.53 5.59
N SER A 283 -2.77 -11.97 6.71
CA SER A 283 -4.03 -11.44 7.26
C SER A 283 -3.85 -10.17 8.08
N CYS A 284 -2.58 -9.83 8.37
CA CYS A 284 -2.25 -8.63 9.12
C CYS A 284 -2.56 -7.37 8.32
N LYS A 285 -3.31 -6.47 8.93
CA LYS A 285 -3.39 -5.07 8.51
C LYS A 285 -2.67 -4.20 9.53
N LEU A 286 -2.16 -3.06 9.11
CA LEU A 286 -1.36 -2.21 9.96
C LEU A 286 -2.16 -1.35 10.91
N TYR A 287 -3.50 -1.30 10.75
CA TYR A 287 -4.40 -0.67 11.71
C TYR A 287 -4.68 -1.57 12.90
N GLU A 288 -4.71 -0.97 14.06
CA GLU A 288 -4.96 -1.65 15.33
C GLU A 288 -6.32 -2.35 15.39
N THR A 289 -7.34 -1.74 14.75
CA THR A 289 -8.72 -2.23 14.72
C THR A 289 -8.93 -3.46 13.83
N ASN A 290 -7.97 -3.81 12.97
CA ASN A 290 -8.09 -4.92 12.04
C ASN A 290 -7.47 -6.21 12.54
N TYR A 291 -7.15 -6.24 13.82
CA TYR A 291 -6.31 -7.27 14.33
C TYR A 291 -7.00 -8.13 15.39
N ASP A 292 -7.16 -9.42 15.08
CA ASP A 292 -7.60 -10.44 16.03
C ASP A 292 -6.86 -11.75 15.79
N GLY A 293 -6.03 -12.19 16.73
CA GLY A 293 -5.49 -13.53 16.72
C GLY A 293 -4.14 -13.73 17.40
N GLU A 294 -4.03 -14.80 18.15
CA GLU A 294 -2.84 -15.17 18.94
C GLU A 294 -1.61 -15.46 18.08
N VAL A 295 -1.78 -15.95 16.86
CA VAL A 295 -0.71 -16.34 15.94
C VAL A 295 0.13 -15.14 15.47
N PHE A 296 -0.43 -13.94 15.52
CA PHE A 296 0.19 -12.69 15.09
C PHE A 296 0.83 -11.87 16.18
N THR A 297 0.75 -12.27 17.44
CA THR A 297 1.09 -11.42 18.57
C THR A 297 2.52 -10.87 18.47
N SER A 298 3.50 -11.64 18.02
CA SER A 298 4.87 -11.15 17.86
C SER A 298 5.04 -10.25 16.64
N TYR A 299 4.51 -10.64 15.48
CA TYR A 299 4.60 -9.86 14.23
C TYR A 299 3.95 -8.49 14.38
N ASN A 300 2.73 -8.47 14.92
CA ASN A 300 2.01 -7.21 15.14
C ASN A 300 2.52 -6.40 16.32
N LYS A 301 3.07 -7.04 17.34
CA LYS A 301 3.67 -6.33 18.47
C LYS A 301 4.83 -5.46 18.01
N ASP A 302 5.69 -5.98 17.14
CA ASP A 302 6.81 -5.21 16.60
C ASP A 302 6.30 -4.05 15.72
N ARG A 303 5.24 -4.29 14.92
CA ARG A 303 4.59 -3.27 14.09
C ARG A 303 3.79 -2.26 14.90
N LYS A 304 3.10 -2.71 15.94
CA LYS A 304 2.39 -1.84 16.88
C LYS A 304 3.34 -0.90 17.61
N VAL A 305 4.53 -1.35 17.96
CA VAL A 305 5.57 -0.50 18.57
C VAL A 305 6.03 0.58 17.59
N ALA A 306 6.31 0.22 16.33
CA ALA A 306 6.70 1.19 15.30
C ALA A 306 5.59 2.23 15.03
N TYR A 307 4.33 1.80 15.06
CA TYR A 307 3.16 2.68 14.91
C TYR A 307 2.99 3.63 16.10
N LEU A 308 3.16 3.15 17.33
CA LEU A 308 3.14 3.97 18.53
C LEU A 308 4.30 4.96 18.56
N ASP A 309 5.48 4.56 18.10
CA ASP A 309 6.62 5.47 17.96
C ASP A 309 6.33 6.61 16.98
N TYR A 310 5.64 6.33 15.86
CA TYR A 310 5.21 7.37 14.92
C TYR A 310 4.29 8.40 15.58
N TYR A 311 3.28 7.97 16.33
CA TYR A 311 2.39 8.92 17.01
C TYR A 311 3.12 9.71 18.10
N HIS A 312 4.09 9.13 18.78
CA HIS A 312 4.96 9.86 19.70
C HIS A 312 5.79 10.92 18.98
N VAL A 313 6.32 10.60 17.81
CA VAL A 313 7.04 11.57 16.97
C VAL A 313 6.13 12.73 16.58
N ILE A 314 4.92 12.46 16.07
CA ILE A 314 3.95 13.49 15.69
C ILE A 314 3.54 14.32 16.92
N LYS A 315 3.20 13.68 18.02
CA LYS A 315 2.84 14.36 19.26
C LYS A 315 3.93 15.31 19.75
N ASN A 316 5.18 14.86 19.71
CA ASN A 316 6.34 15.66 20.10
C ASN A 316 6.62 16.78 19.11
N LYS A 317 6.54 16.51 17.79
CA LYS A 317 6.74 17.51 16.72
C LYS A 317 5.82 18.72 16.90
N TYR A 318 4.56 18.46 17.21
CA TYR A 318 3.53 19.48 17.36
C TYR A 318 3.29 19.92 18.81
N HIS A 319 4.08 19.41 19.76
CA HIS A 319 3.93 19.70 21.18
C HIS A 319 2.48 19.55 21.66
N MET A 320 1.78 18.50 21.18
CA MET A 320 0.38 18.27 21.55
C MET A 320 0.25 17.91 23.03
N GLU A 321 -0.69 18.56 23.70
CA GLU A 321 -0.95 18.35 25.13
C GLU A 321 -2.30 17.64 25.33
N ASP A 322 -2.33 16.54 26.11
CA ASP A 322 -3.55 15.75 26.35
C ASP A 322 -4.54 16.41 27.30
N ASP A 323 -4.04 17.24 28.19
CA ASP A 323 -4.80 17.92 29.25
C ASP A 323 -5.24 19.33 28.86
N LYS A 324 -4.89 19.79 27.65
CA LYS A 324 -5.28 21.08 27.11
C LYS A 324 -5.99 20.93 25.77
N GLN A 325 -6.79 21.92 25.43
CA GLN A 325 -7.31 22.05 24.08
C GLN A 325 -6.18 22.44 23.13
N ASN A 326 -6.00 21.68 22.03
CA ASN A 326 -5.10 22.06 20.96
C ASN A 326 -5.90 22.83 19.89
N VAL A 327 -5.31 23.90 19.36
CA VAL A 327 -5.86 24.68 18.26
C VAL A 327 -4.87 24.63 17.10
N PHE A 328 -5.21 23.82 16.10
CA PHE A 328 -4.35 23.60 14.94
C PHE A 328 -4.59 24.67 13.87
N ILE A 329 -3.54 25.38 13.44
CA ILE A 329 -3.58 26.25 12.30
C ILE A 329 -3.04 25.47 11.10
N ILE A 330 -3.92 25.12 10.18
CA ILE A 330 -3.59 24.29 9.01
C ILE A 330 -3.30 25.19 7.81
N GLY A 331 -2.20 24.91 7.08
CA GLY A 331 -1.78 25.66 5.90
C GLY A 331 -0.97 26.90 6.26
N THR A 332 -0.21 26.85 7.35
CA THR A 332 0.69 27.96 7.70
C THR A 332 1.80 28.12 6.66
N PRO A 333 2.24 29.36 6.35
CA PRO A 333 3.20 29.59 5.29
C PRO A 333 4.60 29.09 5.66
N ASN A 334 5.20 28.29 4.80
CA ASN A 334 6.59 27.84 4.89
C ASN A 334 7.51 28.54 3.87
N HIS A 335 7.05 29.62 3.28
CA HIS A 335 7.73 30.40 2.23
C HIS A 335 7.85 31.89 2.61
N GLY A 336 8.67 32.62 1.88
CA GLY A 336 9.03 34.01 2.18
C GLY A 336 8.02 35.10 1.74
N ASN A 337 6.77 34.74 1.38
CA ASN A 337 5.75 35.73 1.05
C ASN A 337 5.35 36.52 2.30
N MET A 338 5.69 37.79 2.35
CA MET A 338 5.45 38.68 3.49
C MET A 338 3.96 38.86 3.81
N GLY A 339 3.08 38.79 2.79
CA GLY A 339 1.64 38.91 2.99
C GLY A 339 1.09 37.72 3.80
N ASP A 340 1.43 36.50 3.42
CA ASP A 340 0.99 35.30 4.09
C ASP A 340 1.60 35.18 5.49
N GLN A 341 2.86 35.56 5.66
CA GLN A 341 3.52 35.66 6.97
C GLN A 341 2.81 36.65 7.91
N ALA A 342 2.37 37.79 7.39
CA ALA A 342 1.64 38.80 8.17
C ALA A 342 0.25 38.27 8.60
N ILE A 343 -0.45 37.59 7.72
CA ILE A 343 -1.74 36.95 8.03
C ILE A 343 -1.55 35.87 9.13
N TRP A 344 -0.56 34.99 8.97
CA TRP A 344 -0.23 33.98 9.96
C TRP A 344 0.09 34.60 11.35
N TYR A 345 0.93 35.62 11.39
CA TYR A 345 1.29 36.32 12.62
C TYR A 345 0.05 36.95 13.30
N ALA A 346 -0.83 37.56 12.52
CA ALA A 346 -2.07 38.13 13.02
C ALA A 346 -2.99 37.05 13.57
N THR A 347 -3.09 35.89 12.88
CA THR A 347 -3.83 34.71 13.29
C THR A 347 -3.33 34.21 14.65
N GLN A 348 -2.03 34.05 14.82
CA GLN A 348 -1.42 33.63 16.08
C GLN A 348 -1.78 34.56 17.25
N LYS A 349 -1.69 35.88 17.04
CA LYS A 349 -2.08 36.86 18.05
C LYS A 349 -3.57 36.78 18.40
N LEU A 350 -4.41 36.62 17.39
CA LEU A 350 -5.85 36.52 17.58
C LEU A 350 -6.19 35.29 18.42
N LEU A 351 -5.62 34.12 18.07
CA LEU A 351 -5.89 32.88 18.78
C LEU A 351 -5.41 32.91 20.23
N LYS A 352 -4.26 33.51 20.52
CA LYS A 352 -3.79 33.71 21.89
C LYS A 352 -4.76 34.56 22.75
N ASN A 353 -5.47 35.48 22.14
CA ASN A 353 -6.46 36.31 22.84
C ASN A 353 -7.78 35.55 23.07
N TYR A 354 -8.24 34.78 22.09
CA TYR A 354 -9.51 34.05 22.16
C TYR A 354 -9.41 32.71 22.88
N PHE A 355 -8.23 32.06 22.81
CA PHE A 355 -7.96 30.78 23.44
C PHE A 355 -6.69 30.83 24.32
N PRO A 356 -6.68 31.66 25.38
CA PRO A 356 -5.45 31.93 26.16
C PRO A 356 -4.89 30.72 26.89
N ALA A 357 -5.73 29.69 27.15
CA ALA A 357 -5.34 28.45 27.81
C ALA A 357 -5.05 27.30 26.82
N ALA A 358 -5.31 27.49 25.53
CA ALA A 358 -5.10 26.45 24.53
C ALA A 358 -3.64 26.39 24.06
N ASN A 359 -3.23 25.21 23.66
CA ASN A 359 -1.99 24.99 22.92
C ASN A 359 -2.23 25.30 21.43
N VAL A 360 -1.55 26.29 20.88
CA VAL A 360 -1.66 26.67 19.45
C VAL A 360 -0.58 25.95 18.66
N VAL A 361 -1.00 25.18 17.69
CA VAL A 361 -0.15 24.28 16.88
C VAL A 361 -0.17 24.74 15.44
N ASP A 362 1.00 25.02 14.89
CA ASP A 362 1.17 25.36 13.48
C ASP A 362 1.46 24.10 12.66
N VAL A 363 0.70 23.91 11.58
CA VAL A 363 0.89 22.83 10.61
C VAL A 363 1.01 23.45 9.23
N ASP A 364 2.21 23.46 8.67
CA ASP A 364 2.41 23.94 7.30
C ASP A 364 1.87 22.98 6.25
N MET A 365 1.81 23.40 5.00
CA MET A 365 1.24 22.61 3.91
C MET A 365 2.00 21.31 3.67
N SER A 366 3.34 21.34 3.71
CA SER A 366 4.16 20.15 3.48
C SER A 366 4.08 19.17 4.65
N ASP A 367 4.12 19.69 5.86
CA ASP A 367 3.95 18.90 7.08
C ASP A 367 2.55 18.27 7.18
N PHE A 368 1.50 19.04 6.79
CA PHE A 368 0.13 18.51 6.82
C PHE A 368 -0.02 17.24 6.00
N GLU A 369 0.51 17.21 4.79
CA GLU A 369 0.38 16.06 3.91
C GLU A 369 1.07 14.80 4.44
N THR A 370 2.17 14.96 5.16
CA THR A 370 2.92 13.86 5.77
C THR A 370 2.34 13.40 7.11
N ASP A 371 1.79 14.33 7.89
CA ASP A 371 1.48 14.11 9.31
C ASP A 371 -0.02 14.01 9.61
N ILE A 372 -0.88 14.23 8.60
CA ILE A 372 -2.34 14.32 8.78
C ILE A 372 -2.94 13.09 9.48
N GLU A 373 -2.44 11.89 9.19
CA GLU A 373 -2.94 10.67 9.84
C GLU A 373 -2.55 10.61 11.31
N GLY A 374 -1.32 11.01 11.63
CA GLY A 374 -0.88 11.12 13.01
C GLY A 374 -1.71 12.16 13.79
N ILE A 375 -1.95 13.30 13.17
CA ILE A 375 -2.80 14.36 13.75
C ILE A 375 -4.23 13.83 13.92
N ALA A 376 -4.80 13.17 12.91
CA ALA A 376 -6.17 12.65 12.96
C ALA A 376 -6.37 11.58 14.05
N HIS A 377 -5.32 10.80 14.33
CA HIS A 377 -5.35 9.81 15.40
C HIS A 377 -5.21 10.43 16.79
N LEU A 378 -4.42 11.49 16.92
CA LEU A 378 -4.09 12.11 18.20
C LEU A 378 -5.07 13.23 18.62
N ILE A 379 -5.79 13.80 17.65
CA ILE A 379 -6.72 14.91 17.90
C ILE A 379 -7.89 14.48 18.79
N GLN A 380 -8.24 15.32 19.75
CA GLN A 380 -9.35 15.09 20.64
C GLN A 380 -10.59 15.87 20.20
N LYS A 381 -11.77 15.45 20.63
CA LYS A 381 -13.04 16.07 20.24
C LYS A 381 -13.15 17.56 20.57
N GLN A 382 -12.48 18.00 21.63
CA GLN A 382 -12.44 19.41 22.04
C GLN A 382 -11.46 20.26 21.23
N ASP A 383 -10.55 19.66 20.48
CA ASP A 383 -9.57 20.38 19.69
C ASP A 383 -10.24 21.07 18.50
N ILE A 384 -9.63 22.17 18.06
CA ILE A 384 -10.16 23.03 17.01
C ILE A 384 -9.16 23.06 15.86
N LEU A 385 -9.67 23.01 14.63
CA LEU A 385 -8.86 23.20 13.41
C LEU A 385 -9.21 24.55 12.80
N ILE A 386 -8.18 25.34 12.52
CA ILE A 386 -8.27 26.64 11.83
C ILE A 386 -7.69 26.44 10.45
N LEU A 387 -8.48 26.69 9.41
CA LEU A 387 -7.96 26.80 8.05
C LEU A 387 -7.41 28.23 7.88
N GLN A 388 -6.11 28.32 7.59
CA GLN A 388 -5.39 29.59 7.47
C GLN A 388 -6.07 30.52 6.45
N GLY A 389 -6.22 31.79 6.79
CA GLY A 389 -6.74 32.82 5.89
C GLY A 389 -5.75 33.18 4.77
N GLY A 390 -6.24 33.72 3.67
CA GLY A 390 -5.38 34.14 2.56
C GLY A 390 -6.10 34.33 1.23
N GLY A 391 -5.34 34.37 0.14
CA GLY A 391 -5.83 34.63 -1.22
C GLY A 391 -6.03 33.37 -2.08
N ASN A 392 -6.14 32.19 -1.50
CA ASN A 392 -5.98 30.92 -2.20
C ASN A 392 -7.23 30.01 -2.16
N PHE A 393 -8.41 30.56 -1.89
CA PHE A 393 -9.66 29.78 -1.94
C PHE A 393 -10.23 29.78 -3.37
N GLY A 394 -10.39 28.59 -3.91
CA GLY A 394 -10.97 28.40 -5.25
C GLY A 394 -10.18 27.39 -6.09
N ASN A 395 -10.29 27.50 -7.41
CA ASN A 395 -9.68 26.53 -8.33
C ASN A 395 -8.35 26.95 -8.95
N TYR A 396 -7.74 28.03 -8.47
CA TYR A 396 -6.43 28.50 -8.94
C TYR A 396 -5.28 27.79 -8.17
N TYR A 397 -5.42 27.65 -6.85
CA TYR A 397 -4.47 26.99 -5.97
C TYR A 397 -5.07 25.66 -5.50
N MET A 398 -4.98 24.63 -6.35
CA MET A 398 -5.63 23.35 -6.10
C MET A 398 -5.05 22.57 -4.91
N ASP A 399 -3.77 22.77 -4.60
CA ASP A 399 -3.11 22.11 -3.46
C ASP A 399 -3.73 22.59 -2.15
N ASP A 400 -3.89 23.89 -1.98
CA ASP A 400 -4.58 24.48 -0.82
C ASP A 400 -6.03 24.01 -0.71
N GLU A 401 -6.72 23.91 -1.84
CA GLU A 401 -8.10 23.43 -1.87
C GLU A 401 -8.20 21.95 -1.49
N MET A 402 -7.24 21.13 -1.90
CA MET A 402 -7.18 19.73 -1.51
C MET A 402 -6.93 19.55 -0.02
N ILE A 403 -6.05 20.34 0.59
CA ILE A 403 -5.84 20.36 2.05
C ILE A 403 -7.15 20.71 2.77
N ARG A 404 -7.86 21.76 2.36
CA ARG A 404 -9.14 22.14 2.96
C ARG A 404 -10.17 21.02 2.90
N ARG A 405 -10.31 20.38 1.74
CA ARG A 405 -11.23 19.23 1.56
C ARG A 405 -10.83 18.04 2.42
N SER A 406 -9.54 17.78 2.52
CA SER A 406 -9.00 16.72 3.38
C SER A 406 -9.35 16.98 4.84
N VAL A 407 -9.13 18.19 5.35
CA VAL A 407 -9.49 18.58 6.71
C VAL A 407 -10.99 18.39 6.97
N ILE A 408 -11.83 18.94 6.08
CA ILE A 408 -13.29 18.86 6.25
C ILE A 408 -13.78 17.40 6.23
N SER A 409 -13.22 16.58 5.38
CA SER A 409 -13.62 15.17 5.26
C SER A 409 -13.17 14.30 6.43
N ARG A 410 -11.98 14.56 6.97
CA ARG A 410 -11.38 13.74 8.03
C ARG A 410 -11.83 14.13 9.44
N PHE A 411 -11.97 15.42 9.72
CA PHE A 411 -12.23 15.94 11.08
C PHE A 411 -13.69 16.31 11.30
N LYS A 412 -14.62 15.50 10.83
CA LYS A 412 -16.07 15.74 10.91
C LYS A 412 -16.60 15.92 12.34
N ASN A 413 -15.89 15.40 13.33
CA ASN A 413 -16.27 15.44 14.74
C ASN A 413 -15.67 16.63 15.49
N ASN A 414 -14.79 17.39 14.85
CA ASN A 414 -14.12 18.54 15.42
C ASN A 414 -14.73 19.85 14.91
N ARG A 415 -14.53 20.91 15.67
CA ARG A 415 -14.86 22.26 15.21
C ARG A 415 -13.81 22.72 14.19
N ILE A 416 -14.26 23.03 12.98
CA ILE A 416 -13.41 23.58 11.91
C ILE A 416 -13.84 25.02 11.69
N ILE A 417 -12.88 25.94 11.67
CA ILE A 417 -13.11 27.37 11.41
C ILE A 417 -12.24 27.78 10.23
N MET A 418 -12.86 28.28 9.18
CA MET A 418 -12.15 28.86 8.05
C MET A 418 -12.00 30.37 8.30
N PHE A 419 -10.76 30.85 8.27
CA PHE A 419 -10.47 32.26 8.37
C PHE A 419 -10.71 32.98 7.03
N PRO A 420 -10.84 34.31 7.02
CA PRO A 420 -11.19 35.07 5.82
C PRO A 420 -10.34 34.71 4.61
N GLN A 421 -10.98 34.44 3.47
CA GLN A 421 -10.37 34.04 2.22
C GLN A 421 -10.74 35.01 1.11
N THR A 422 -9.84 35.27 0.18
CA THR A 422 -10.21 35.79 -1.14
C THR A 422 -10.63 34.63 -2.01
N VAL A 423 -11.80 34.75 -2.63
CA VAL A 423 -12.40 33.69 -3.45
C VAL A 423 -12.11 33.93 -4.92
N TYR A 424 -11.63 32.90 -5.61
CA TYR A 424 -11.40 32.94 -7.05
C TYR A 424 -11.77 31.62 -7.73
N PHE A 425 -12.66 31.69 -8.71
CA PHE A 425 -12.99 30.58 -9.61
C PHE A 425 -12.81 31.02 -11.05
N SER A 426 -12.14 30.22 -11.85
CA SER A 426 -11.88 30.51 -13.28
C SER A 426 -13.08 30.23 -14.20
N CYS A 427 -14.26 29.97 -13.66
CA CYS A 427 -15.47 29.74 -14.42
C CYS A 427 -16.05 31.10 -14.88
N LEU A 428 -16.02 31.37 -16.18
CA LEU A 428 -16.55 32.60 -16.77
C LEU A 428 -18.05 32.83 -16.50
N LEU A 429 -18.85 31.77 -16.35
CA LEU A 429 -20.27 31.87 -16.00
C LEU A 429 -20.49 32.38 -14.57
N TYR A 430 -19.63 31.95 -13.63
CA TYR A 430 -19.72 32.36 -12.23
C TYR A 430 -19.31 33.84 -12.03
N THR A 431 -18.33 34.30 -12.79
CA THR A 431 -17.86 35.71 -12.71
C THR A 431 -18.79 36.69 -13.39
N SER A 432 -19.64 36.27 -14.36
CA SER A 432 -20.64 37.12 -15.00
C SER A 432 -21.89 37.29 -14.14
N ASP A 433 -22.39 36.21 -13.53
CA ASP A 433 -23.61 36.26 -12.71
C ASP A 433 -23.40 36.99 -11.38
N ALA A 434 -22.24 36.89 -10.78
CA ALA A 434 -21.94 37.62 -9.53
C ALA A 434 -21.77 39.14 -9.71
N ALA A 435 -21.57 39.61 -10.94
CA ALA A 435 -21.47 41.04 -11.25
C ALA A 435 -22.81 41.68 -11.49
N ASP A 436 -23.86 40.89 -11.84
CA ASP A 436 -25.20 41.40 -12.15
C ASP A 436 -26.12 41.45 -10.90
N GLU A 437 -25.74 40.84 -9.78
CA GLU A 437 -26.52 40.86 -8.52
C GLU A 437 -25.89 41.81 -7.44
N ALA A 438 -24.84 42.56 -7.77
CA ALA A 438 -24.22 43.56 -6.90
C ALA A 438 -24.60 44.99 -7.37
#